data_efaabc092912a69ff647aa9d1a2b8af7
#
_entry.id   efaabc092912a69ff647aa9d1a2b8af7
#
_cell.length_a   1.000
_cell.length_b   1.000
_cell.length_c   1.000
_cell.angle_alpha   90.00
_cell.angle_beta   90.00
_cell.angle_gamma   90.00
#
_symmetry.space_group_name_H-M   'P 1'
#
loop_
_entity.id
_entity.type
_entity.pdbx_description
1 polymer ?
#
loop_
_entity_poly.entity_id
_entity_poly.type
_entity_poly.pdbx_seq_one_letter_code
_entity_poly.pdbx_strand_id
1 'polypeptide(L)'
;LYYVLIYFHDNYIRKKVLARIDYFTPVIPLEYTLLSKKYSMFRAKPFLLGLGPGISQKSEFVYHEKAKHILIGNSLSYTNNHLDIFFIISKYKLGNQKIVVPINYGEDYNADKEWFKENSCLEKDSTIWLEDFLPRNVYLELFSNITHAIFGHIRQQAMGNIYICLLNGIKLF
;
A
#
# COMPACT_ATOMS: atom_id res chain seq x y z
N LEU A 1 -20.43 -14.87 -19.22
CA LEU A 1 -21.57 -15.30 -18.37
C LEU A 1 -21.10 -15.66 -16.94
N TYR A 2 -20.05 -16.49 -16.78
CA TYR A 2 -19.53 -16.94 -15.49
C TYR A 2 -19.16 -15.78 -14.55
N TYR A 3 -18.35 -14.80 -15.00
CA TYR A 3 -17.96 -13.63 -14.21
C TYR A 3 -19.16 -12.74 -13.83
N VAL A 4 -20.17 -12.67 -14.69
CA VAL A 4 -21.41 -11.93 -14.40
C VAL A 4 -22.19 -12.60 -13.26
N LEU A 5 -22.28 -13.93 -13.27
CA LEU A 5 -22.93 -14.69 -12.20
C LEU A 5 -22.20 -14.56 -10.85
N ILE A 6 -20.87 -14.63 -10.85
CA ILE A 6 -20.06 -14.38 -9.65
C ILE A 6 -20.31 -12.97 -9.12
N TYR A 7 -20.28 -11.96 -9.97
CA TYR A 7 -20.54 -10.57 -9.56
C TYR A 7 -21.92 -10.39 -8.91
N PHE A 8 -22.94 -10.98 -9.47
CA PHE A 8 -24.30 -10.93 -8.87
C PHE A 8 -24.40 -11.70 -7.56
N HIS A 9 -23.77 -12.86 -7.48
CA HIS A 9 -23.72 -13.67 -6.25
C HIS A 9 -22.99 -12.91 -5.13
N ASP A 10 -21.82 -12.36 -5.42
CA ASP A 10 -21.04 -11.61 -4.44
C ASP A 10 -21.76 -10.35 -3.96
N ASN A 11 -22.42 -9.63 -4.85
CA ASN A 11 -23.25 -8.49 -4.47
C ASN A 11 -24.45 -8.90 -3.59
N TYR A 12 -25.07 -10.03 -3.88
CA TYR A 12 -26.17 -10.53 -3.07
C TYR A 12 -25.73 -10.91 -1.66
N ILE A 13 -24.63 -11.67 -1.54
CA ILE A 13 -24.06 -12.05 -0.25
C ILE A 13 -23.62 -10.80 0.51
N ARG A 14 -22.92 -9.88 -0.14
CA ARG A 14 -22.48 -8.62 0.47
C ARG A 14 -23.64 -7.83 1.06
N LYS A 15 -24.74 -7.69 0.32
CA LYS A 15 -25.96 -7.00 0.81
C LYS A 15 -26.55 -7.70 2.04
N LYS A 16 -26.61 -9.04 2.03
CA LYS A 16 -27.10 -9.81 3.18
C LYS A 16 -26.22 -9.64 4.42
N VAL A 17 -24.91 -9.65 4.24
CA VAL A 17 -23.94 -9.42 5.33
C VAL A 17 -24.11 -8.00 5.88
N LEU A 18 -24.10 -6.99 5.01
CA LEU A 18 -24.23 -5.58 5.42
C LEU A 18 -25.55 -5.29 6.17
N ALA A 19 -26.63 -6.01 5.85
CA ALA A 19 -27.90 -5.87 6.58
C ALA A 19 -27.91 -6.48 7.99
N ARG A 20 -26.91 -7.30 8.34
CA ARG A 20 -26.86 -8.06 9.59
C ARG A 20 -25.72 -7.64 10.52
N ILE A 21 -24.90 -6.68 10.11
CA ILE A 21 -23.80 -6.19 10.93
C ILE A 21 -24.35 -5.20 11.95
N ASP A 22 -24.06 -5.41 13.23
CA ASP A 22 -24.46 -4.50 14.32
C ASP A 22 -23.48 -3.35 14.48
N TYR A 23 -22.18 -3.61 14.30
CA TYR A 23 -21.11 -2.64 14.43
C TYR A 23 -20.16 -2.69 13.26
N PHE A 24 -19.70 -1.54 12.81
CA PHE A 24 -18.74 -1.41 11.72
C PHE A 24 -17.59 -0.50 12.13
N THR A 25 -16.38 -1.02 12.00
CA THR A 25 -15.16 -0.26 12.22
C THR A 25 -14.55 0.17 10.89
N PRO A 26 -14.71 1.43 10.48
CA PRO A 26 -14.04 1.92 9.29
C PRO A 26 -12.55 2.14 9.57
N VAL A 27 -11.71 1.90 8.59
CA VAL A 27 -10.30 2.32 8.64
C VAL A 27 -10.19 3.83 8.48
N ILE A 28 -11.02 4.39 7.59
CA ILE A 28 -11.19 5.83 7.39
C ILE A 28 -12.66 6.18 7.66
N PRO A 29 -12.96 7.22 8.47
CA PRO A 29 -14.34 7.59 8.80
C PRO A 29 -15.27 7.78 7.60
N LEU A 30 -14.71 8.22 6.46
CA LEU A 30 -15.44 8.40 5.20
C LEU A 30 -16.07 7.09 4.68
N GLU A 31 -15.45 5.94 4.93
CA GLU A 31 -15.96 4.62 4.50
C GLU A 31 -17.35 4.34 5.07
N TYR A 32 -17.56 4.64 6.34
CA TYR A 32 -18.87 4.49 6.98
C TYR A 32 -19.93 5.35 6.27
N THR A 33 -19.59 6.59 5.97
CA THR A 33 -20.50 7.51 5.26
C THR A 33 -20.84 7.02 3.87
N LEU A 34 -19.84 6.51 3.13
CA LEU A 34 -20.03 5.97 1.78
C LEU A 34 -20.90 4.69 1.79
N LEU A 35 -20.65 3.78 2.74
CA LEU A 35 -21.46 2.55 2.89
C LEU A 35 -22.90 2.88 3.25
N SER A 36 -23.13 3.78 4.20
CA SER A 36 -24.46 4.21 4.63
C SER A 36 -25.25 4.88 3.50
N LYS A 37 -24.58 5.66 2.65
CA LYS A 37 -25.21 6.28 1.46
C LYS A 37 -25.51 5.25 0.36
N LYS A 38 -24.60 4.30 0.14
CA LYS A 38 -24.71 3.33 -0.96
C LYS A 38 -25.69 2.21 -0.68
N TYR A 39 -25.83 1.79 0.57
CA TYR A 39 -26.62 0.63 0.97
C TYR A 39 -27.64 1.01 2.05
N SER A 40 -28.89 1.20 1.65
CA SER A 40 -29.99 1.58 2.56
C SER A 40 -30.26 0.56 3.68
N MET A 41 -29.87 -0.72 3.47
CA MET A 41 -29.97 -1.78 4.47
C MET A 41 -28.83 -1.78 5.49
N PHE A 42 -27.75 -1.02 5.26
CA PHE A 42 -26.62 -0.93 6.18
C PHE A 42 -26.99 -0.03 7.37
N ARG A 43 -27.22 -0.64 8.53
CA ARG A 43 -27.63 0.03 9.77
C ARG A 43 -26.63 -0.14 10.92
N ALA A 44 -25.43 -0.64 10.61
CA ALA A 44 -24.39 -0.83 11.59
C ALA A 44 -24.05 0.47 12.32
N LYS A 45 -23.80 0.39 13.61
CA LYS A 45 -23.30 1.53 14.39
C LYS A 45 -21.79 1.69 14.15
N PRO A 46 -21.28 2.90 13.95
CA PRO A 46 -19.84 3.10 13.84
C PRO A 46 -19.18 2.80 15.19
N PHE A 47 -18.11 2.02 15.14
CA PHE A 47 -17.27 1.71 16.28
C PHE A 47 -15.81 1.92 15.91
N LEU A 48 -15.17 2.92 16.51
CA LEU A 48 -13.77 3.20 16.25
C LEU A 48 -12.89 2.27 17.08
N LEU A 49 -12.43 1.20 16.47
CA LEU A 49 -11.30 0.45 16.97
C LEU A 49 -10.03 1.19 16.55
N GLY A 50 -9.22 1.56 17.52
CA GLY A 50 -7.88 2.06 17.25
C GLY A 50 -7.06 0.94 16.60
N LEU A 51 -7.17 0.78 15.29
CA LEU A 51 -6.32 -0.09 14.51
C LEU A 51 -4.93 0.54 14.46
N GLY A 52 -4.28 0.59 15.60
CA GLY A 52 -2.87 0.94 15.65
C GLY A 52 -2.07 -0.12 14.88
N PRO A 53 -0.99 0.25 14.18
CA PRO A 53 -0.19 -0.67 13.37
C PRO A 53 0.55 -1.74 14.17
N GLY A 54 0.18 -2.01 15.41
CA GLY A 54 0.90 -2.93 16.30
C GLY A 54 2.35 -2.48 16.57
N ILE A 55 2.65 -1.22 16.27
CA ILE A 55 3.94 -0.60 16.56
C ILE A 55 3.82 -0.04 17.97
N SER A 56 4.10 -0.89 18.96
CA SER A 56 4.03 -0.52 20.39
C SER A 56 5.28 0.25 20.86
N GLN A 57 6.13 0.66 19.97
CA GLN A 57 7.30 1.45 20.35
C GLN A 57 6.99 2.93 20.24
N LYS A 58 7.26 3.67 21.31
CA LYS A 58 7.54 5.10 21.26
C LYS A 58 8.73 5.28 20.30
N SER A 59 8.44 5.32 19.00
CA SER A 59 9.46 5.73 18.05
C SER A 59 9.67 7.20 18.28
N GLU A 60 10.79 7.56 18.86
CA GLU A 60 11.31 8.91 18.71
C GLU A 60 11.38 9.16 17.21
N PHE A 61 10.92 10.32 16.76
CA PHE A 61 11.05 10.72 15.36
C PHE A 61 12.55 10.76 15.02
N VAL A 62 13.02 9.74 14.31
CA VAL A 62 14.41 9.68 13.90
C VAL A 62 14.49 10.25 12.50
N TYR A 63 14.79 11.53 12.40
CA TYR A 63 15.18 12.12 11.13
C TYR A 63 16.57 11.61 10.76
N HIS A 64 16.67 10.89 9.65
CA HIS A 64 17.92 10.37 9.15
C HIS A 64 18.49 11.33 8.09
N GLU A 65 19.40 12.22 8.48
CA GLU A 65 20.09 13.16 7.55
C GLU A 65 20.75 12.46 6.35
N LYS A 66 21.11 11.18 6.50
CA LYS A 66 21.76 10.38 5.47
C LYS A 66 20.78 9.59 4.59
N ALA A 67 19.49 9.65 4.87
CA ALA A 67 18.49 8.97 4.04
C ALA A 67 18.51 9.53 2.62
N LYS A 68 18.49 8.63 1.63
CA LYS A 68 18.66 9.02 0.22
C LYS A 68 17.71 8.33 -0.74
N HIS A 69 16.93 7.33 -0.29
CA HIS A 69 16.19 6.47 -1.21
C HIS A 69 14.73 6.85 -1.31
N ILE A 70 14.11 6.40 -2.38
CA ILE A 70 12.68 6.57 -2.68
C ILE A 70 12.03 5.20 -2.65
N LEU A 71 11.00 5.03 -1.82
CA LEU A 71 10.19 3.81 -1.80
C LEU A 71 9.03 3.94 -2.78
N ILE A 72 8.80 2.94 -3.64
CA ILE A 72 7.65 2.90 -4.55
C ILE A 72 6.81 1.65 -4.28
N GLY A 73 5.55 1.87 -3.93
CA GLY A 73 4.60 0.82 -3.66
C GLY A 73 4.94 0.00 -2.40
N ASN A 74 4.26 -1.14 -2.25
CA ASN A 74 4.46 -2.03 -1.10
C ASN A 74 4.48 -3.51 -1.46
N SER A 75 4.06 -3.88 -2.66
CA SER A 75 3.94 -5.27 -3.10
C SER A 75 3.83 -5.34 -4.63
N LEU A 76 4.07 -6.51 -5.21
CA LEU A 76 3.82 -6.75 -6.63
C LEU A 76 2.32 -7.00 -6.86
N SER A 77 1.53 -5.94 -6.79
CA SER A 77 0.11 -5.96 -7.07
C SER A 77 -0.23 -4.85 -8.07
N TYR A 78 -1.06 -5.14 -9.07
CA TYR A 78 -1.49 -4.16 -10.07
C TYR A 78 -2.10 -2.91 -9.43
N THR A 79 -2.68 -3.05 -8.24
CA THR A 79 -3.28 -1.96 -7.48
C THR A 79 -2.27 -0.95 -6.92
N ASN A 80 -0.97 -1.23 -6.98
CA ASN A 80 0.09 -0.28 -6.67
C ASN A 80 0.37 0.71 -7.82
N ASN A 81 -0.11 0.41 -9.03
CA ASN A 81 0.06 1.27 -10.21
C ASN A 81 1.52 1.64 -10.50
N HIS A 82 2.42 0.66 -10.34
CA HIS A 82 3.86 0.88 -10.44
C HIS A 82 4.31 1.47 -11.77
N LEU A 83 3.78 0.94 -12.90
CA LEU A 83 4.26 1.33 -14.23
C LEU A 83 4.03 2.81 -14.52
N ASP A 84 2.89 3.37 -14.09
CA ASP A 84 2.64 4.80 -14.22
C ASP A 84 3.61 5.63 -13.37
N ILE A 85 3.89 5.18 -12.14
CA ILE A 85 4.85 5.83 -11.26
C ILE A 85 6.25 5.77 -11.86
N PHE A 86 6.68 4.61 -12.35
CA PHE A 86 7.98 4.43 -13.00
C PHE A 86 8.12 5.34 -14.22
N PHE A 87 7.09 5.41 -15.06
CA PHE A 87 7.08 6.31 -16.22
C PHE A 87 7.20 7.78 -15.82
N ILE A 88 6.58 8.19 -14.72
CA ILE A 88 6.70 9.56 -14.22
C ILE A 88 8.11 9.79 -13.68
N ILE A 89 8.61 8.90 -12.81
CA ILE A 89 9.91 9.05 -12.15
C ILE A 89 11.07 8.98 -13.14
N SER A 90 10.99 8.16 -14.18
CA SER A 90 12.05 8.04 -15.19
C SER A 90 12.37 9.37 -15.90
N LYS A 91 11.47 10.34 -15.83
CA LYS A 91 11.68 11.70 -16.40
C LYS A 91 12.54 12.60 -15.53
N TYR A 92 12.85 12.20 -14.30
CA TYR A 92 13.60 13.00 -13.33
C TYR A 92 14.99 12.40 -13.09
N LYS A 93 15.97 13.27 -12.95
CA LYS A 93 17.33 12.88 -12.55
C LYS A 93 17.36 12.74 -11.02
N LEU A 94 17.50 11.52 -10.53
CA LEU A 94 17.49 11.24 -9.10
C LEU A 94 18.88 11.38 -8.43
N GLY A 95 19.92 11.68 -9.20
CA GLY A 95 21.29 11.78 -8.69
C GLY A 95 21.76 10.44 -8.08
N ASN A 96 22.21 10.49 -6.84
CA ASN A 96 22.67 9.28 -6.11
C ASN A 96 21.54 8.57 -5.34
N GLN A 97 20.29 8.95 -5.54
CA GLN A 97 19.14 8.30 -4.90
C GLN A 97 18.85 6.97 -5.59
N LYS A 98 18.53 5.96 -4.79
CA LYS A 98 18.04 4.68 -5.31
C LYS A 98 16.53 4.57 -5.13
N ILE A 99 15.89 3.84 -6.03
CA ILE A 99 14.48 3.49 -5.96
C ILE A 99 14.39 2.11 -5.32
N VAL A 100 13.62 1.98 -4.25
CA VAL A 100 13.36 0.72 -3.55
C VAL A 100 11.94 0.26 -3.89
N VAL A 101 11.82 -0.94 -4.47
CA VAL A 101 10.53 -1.47 -4.92
C VAL A 101 10.29 -2.84 -4.30
N PRO A 102 9.37 -2.96 -3.34
CA PRO A 102 8.96 -4.26 -2.82
C PRO A 102 8.13 -5.03 -3.85
N ILE A 103 8.61 -6.22 -4.23
CA ILE A 103 7.94 -7.14 -5.16
C ILE A 103 7.89 -8.58 -4.62
N ASN A 104 8.08 -8.72 -3.31
CA ASN A 104 8.17 -9.99 -2.62
C ASN A 104 6.82 -10.67 -2.35
N TYR A 105 5.71 -9.95 -2.48
CA TYR A 105 4.35 -10.48 -2.34
C TYR A 105 3.34 -9.63 -3.14
N GLY A 106 2.11 -10.11 -3.27
CA GLY A 106 1.00 -9.42 -3.93
C GLY A 106 0.10 -10.37 -4.69
N GLU A 107 -0.96 -9.86 -5.29
CA GLU A 107 -1.90 -10.63 -6.11
C GLU A 107 -1.22 -11.19 -7.36
N ASP A 108 -0.26 -10.46 -7.89
CA ASP A 108 0.53 -10.83 -9.06
C ASP A 108 1.88 -11.46 -8.69
N TYR A 109 1.98 -12.04 -7.48
CA TYR A 109 3.24 -12.62 -6.98
C TYR A 109 3.84 -13.68 -7.92
N ASN A 110 2.98 -14.39 -8.67
CA ASN A 110 3.39 -15.36 -9.67
C ASN A 110 3.61 -14.73 -11.08
N ALA A 111 3.40 -13.41 -11.21
CA ALA A 111 3.71 -12.71 -12.43
C ALA A 111 5.22 -12.79 -12.73
N ASP A 112 5.56 -12.72 -13.99
CA ASP A 112 6.94 -12.68 -14.42
C ASP A 112 7.64 -11.42 -13.89
N LYS A 113 8.41 -11.59 -12.80
CA LYS A 113 9.16 -10.51 -12.18
C LYS A 113 10.20 -9.92 -13.13
N GLU A 114 10.79 -10.76 -14.00
CA GLU A 114 11.78 -10.29 -14.97
C GLU A 114 11.12 -9.38 -16.00
N TRP A 115 9.97 -9.79 -16.54
CA TRP A 115 9.19 -8.94 -17.42
C TRP A 115 8.84 -7.59 -16.75
N PHE A 116 8.43 -7.64 -15.49
CA PHE A 116 8.07 -6.42 -14.73
C PHE A 116 9.26 -5.48 -14.58
N LYS A 117 10.44 -6.00 -14.23
CA LYS A 117 11.68 -5.23 -14.10
C LYS A 117 12.12 -4.65 -15.46
N GLU A 118 12.07 -5.44 -16.52
CA GLU A 118 12.45 -5.01 -17.87
C GLU A 118 11.54 -3.89 -18.40
N ASN A 119 10.25 -3.93 -18.07
CA ASN A 119 9.28 -2.92 -18.49
C ASN A 119 9.14 -1.73 -17.52
N SER A 120 9.95 -1.67 -16.47
CA SER A 120 9.89 -0.60 -15.47
C SER A 120 10.37 0.77 -15.98
N CYS A 121 11.11 0.83 -17.09
CA CYS A 121 11.79 2.03 -17.57
C CYS A 121 12.78 2.64 -16.55
N LEU A 122 13.15 1.90 -15.50
CA LEU A 122 14.09 2.34 -14.47
C LEU A 122 15.50 1.86 -14.79
N GLU A 123 16.49 2.65 -14.39
CA GLU A 123 17.89 2.25 -14.52
C GLU A 123 18.22 1.11 -13.53
N LYS A 124 18.83 0.02 -14.00
CA LYS A 124 19.15 -1.16 -13.19
C LYS A 124 19.99 -0.82 -11.97
N ASP A 125 21.01 0.01 -12.15
CA ASP A 125 21.95 0.37 -11.09
C ASP A 125 21.36 1.28 -10.02
N SER A 126 20.28 1.98 -10.34
CA SER A 126 19.56 2.88 -9.42
C SER A 126 18.36 2.23 -8.73
N THR A 127 18.03 0.98 -9.04
CA THR A 127 16.84 0.31 -8.53
C THR A 127 17.19 -0.89 -7.65
N ILE A 128 16.59 -0.94 -6.47
CA ILE A 128 16.68 -2.04 -5.51
C ILE A 128 15.34 -2.77 -5.50
N TRP A 129 15.31 -3.97 -6.08
CA TRP A 129 14.14 -4.83 -6.07
C TRP A 129 14.16 -5.70 -4.82
N LEU A 130 13.14 -5.54 -3.96
CA LEU A 130 12.98 -6.41 -2.80
C LEU A 130 12.15 -7.62 -3.19
N GLU A 131 12.83 -8.71 -3.55
CA GLU A 131 12.21 -9.92 -4.07
C GLU A 131 11.88 -10.94 -3.00
N ASP A 132 12.67 -10.94 -1.93
CA ASP A 132 12.53 -11.84 -0.81
C ASP A 132 11.79 -11.19 0.36
N PHE A 133 11.14 -12.03 1.15
CA PHE A 133 10.50 -11.58 2.38
C PHE A 133 11.55 -11.24 3.43
N LEU A 134 11.61 -9.98 3.84
CA LEU A 134 12.54 -9.53 4.87
C LEU A 134 11.96 -9.76 6.28
N PRO A 135 12.77 -10.15 7.25
CA PRO A 135 12.40 -10.10 8.66
C PRO A 135 11.93 -8.70 9.06
N ARG A 136 10.95 -8.62 9.96
CA ARG A 136 10.32 -7.34 10.32
C ARG A 136 11.32 -6.27 10.74
N ASN A 137 12.31 -6.61 11.55
CA ASN A 137 13.34 -5.67 12.01
C ASN A 137 14.18 -5.11 10.85
N VAL A 138 14.59 -5.97 9.91
CA VAL A 138 15.35 -5.57 8.70
C VAL A 138 14.48 -4.68 7.80
N TYR A 139 13.20 -5.03 7.64
CA TYR A 139 12.27 -4.22 6.88
C TYR A 139 12.05 -2.83 7.51
N LEU A 140 11.94 -2.74 8.84
CA LEU A 140 11.83 -1.46 9.53
C LEU A 140 13.10 -0.61 9.41
N GLU A 141 14.28 -1.25 9.48
CA GLU A 141 15.56 -0.58 9.30
C GLU A 141 15.70 0.03 7.90
N LEU A 142 15.13 -0.60 6.88
CA LEU A 142 15.11 -0.07 5.52
C LEU A 142 14.53 1.35 5.46
N PHE A 143 13.48 1.63 6.25
CA PHE A 143 12.83 2.94 6.26
C PHE A 143 13.74 4.07 6.78
N SER A 144 14.78 3.75 7.55
CA SER A 144 15.76 4.74 7.98
C SER A 144 16.55 5.37 6.81
N ASN A 145 16.57 4.70 5.65
CA ASN A 145 17.23 5.17 4.45
C ASN A 145 16.27 5.80 3.42
N ILE A 146 14.98 5.82 3.72
CA ILE A 146 13.95 6.36 2.82
C ILE A 146 13.66 7.82 3.15
N THR A 147 13.65 8.68 2.13
CA THR A 147 13.26 10.10 2.24
C THR A 147 11.85 10.36 1.72
N HIS A 148 11.46 9.64 0.69
CA HIS A 148 10.20 9.80 -0.02
C HIS A 148 9.56 8.43 -0.25
N ALA A 149 8.26 8.33 -0.08
CA ALA A 149 7.50 7.14 -0.43
C ALA A 149 6.34 7.52 -1.36
N ILE A 150 6.20 6.78 -2.45
CA ILE A 150 5.19 7.01 -3.47
C ILE A 150 4.25 5.80 -3.50
N PHE A 151 2.99 6.05 -3.17
CA PHE A 151 1.95 5.05 -3.11
C PHE A 151 0.84 5.39 -4.10
N GLY A 152 0.99 4.96 -5.38
CA GLY A 152 0.01 5.18 -6.43
C GLY A 152 -1.23 4.28 -6.34
N HIS A 153 -1.63 3.94 -5.14
CA HIS A 153 -2.66 2.94 -4.88
C HIS A 153 -4.03 3.32 -5.46
N ILE A 154 -4.61 2.42 -6.24
CA ILE A 154 -5.98 2.55 -6.75
C ILE A 154 -7.04 1.96 -5.80
N ARG A 155 -6.61 1.38 -4.68
CA ARG A 155 -7.45 0.94 -3.57
C ARG A 155 -6.75 1.23 -2.24
N GLN A 156 -7.47 1.14 -1.13
CA GLN A 156 -6.88 1.23 0.19
C GLN A 156 -5.98 0.03 0.47
N GLN A 157 -4.70 0.29 0.70
CA GLN A 157 -3.69 -0.72 1.05
C GLN A 157 -2.48 -0.05 1.72
N ALA A 158 -1.48 -0.84 2.13
CA ALA A 158 -0.20 -0.41 2.69
C ALA A 158 -0.30 0.48 3.96
N MET A 159 -1.40 0.43 4.71
CA MET A 159 -1.58 1.27 5.91
C MET A 159 -0.41 1.15 6.90
N GLY A 160 0.15 -0.07 7.09
CA GLY A 160 1.33 -0.26 7.93
C GLY A 160 2.54 0.54 7.44
N ASN A 161 2.81 0.51 6.14
CA ASN A 161 3.91 1.27 5.53
C ASN A 161 3.68 2.77 5.61
N ILE A 162 2.45 3.24 5.39
CA ILE A 162 2.08 4.64 5.54
C ILE A 162 2.36 5.12 6.96
N TYR A 163 1.96 4.36 7.98
CA TYR A 163 2.25 4.69 9.38
C TYR A 163 3.76 4.72 9.67
N ILE A 164 4.52 3.74 9.17
CA ILE A 164 5.97 3.71 9.33
C ILE A 164 6.58 4.96 8.69
N CYS A 165 6.17 5.33 7.49
CA CYS A 165 6.63 6.53 6.81
C CYS A 165 6.36 7.80 7.64
N LEU A 166 5.13 7.97 8.13
CA LEU A 166 4.76 9.13 8.95
C LEU A 166 5.57 9.21 10.24
N LEU A 167 5.78 8.07 10.93
CA LEU A 167 6.57 7.99 12.15
C LEU A 167 8.06 8.30 11.92
N ASN A 168 8.57 8.05 10.72
CA ASN A 168 9.97 8.35 10.36
C ASN A 168 10.14 9.68 9.61
N GLY A 169 9.10 10.52 9.52
CA GLY A 169 9.18 11.82 8.83
C GLY A 169 9.40 11.72 7.33
N ILE A 170 9.08 10.57 6.72
CA ILE A 170 9.19 10.33 5.27
C ILE A 170 8.06 11.05 4.55
N LYS A 171 8.39 11.78 3.48
CA LYS A 171 7.38 12.43 2.64
C LYS A 171 6.57 11.39 1.86
N LEU A 172 5.25 11.51 1.92
CA LEU A 172 4.30 10.65 1.22
C LEU A 172 3.71 11.34 0.00
N PHE A 173 3.57 10.56 -1.10
CA PHE A 173 2.91 10.97 -2.34
C PHE A 173 1.93 9.89 -2.80
#